data_663bdbc5c2eb228c8a16ad8722b077d6
#
_entry.id   663bdbc5c2eb228c8a16ad8722b077d6
#
_cell.length_a   1.000
_cell.length_b   1.000
_cell.length_c   1.000
_cell.angle_alpha   90.00
_cell.angle_beta   90.00
_cell.angle_gamma   90.00
#
_symmetry.space_group_name_H-M   'P 1'
#
loop_
_entity.id
_entity.type
_entity.pdbx_description
1 polymer ?
#
loop_
_entity_poly.entity_id
_entity_poly.type
_entity_poly.pdbx_seq_one_letter_code
_entity_poly.pdbx_strand_id
1 'polypeptide(L)'
;MNQNIEKLLKGCGCLSIGGLAFVILLGIVGTCVGDDEDSEAKDALKAKVDSITQQKDSLMVNEPLEGDPYQELDDLIGLEGVKTEVRSLANFVKLQNQREAKGLKTAKVSYHLVFYGSPGTGKTTVARIVGRIYKDLGVLKKGHTVETDRAGLCGRYVGQTGPKTDSVVAKALDGVLFIDEAYSLVPEGGAGNDYGQEAISTILKRMEDYRDRLVVIVAGYKDEMQRFIDSNPGLQSRFNRYIDFPDYTGAELTDIFKMYMKKNQYTLSKETEAYLKTRFNYAVEHKNRNFGNARYARNVFEKSIQAQANRLANEKDLDKEKLTELTIEDLKDGFASKTNIRP
;
A
#
# COMPACT_ATOMS: atom_id res chain seq x y z
N MET A 1 7.34 35.05 18.47
CA MET A 1 6.28 34.06 18.24
C MET A 1 5.03 34.59 18.91
N ASN A 2 4.06 35.00 18.13
CA ASN A 2 2.99 35.93 18.50
C ASN A 2 1.95 35.27 19.43
N GLN A 3 1.70 35.86 20.61
CA GLN A 3 0.72 35.40 21.61
C GLN A 3 -0.71 35.17 21.08
N ASN A 4 -1.02 35.69 19.91
CA ASN A 4 -2.34 35.55 19.27
C ASN A 4 -2.54 34.16 18.61
N ILE A 5 -1.47 33.46 18.24
CA ILE A 5 -1.54 32.11 17.64
C ILE A 5 -1.79 31.05 18.71
N GLU A 6 -1.26 31.23 19.93
CA GLU A 6 -1.51 30.32 21.06
C GLU A 6 -2.95 30.37 21.59
N LYS A 7 -3.62 31.52 21.48
CA LYS A 7 -5.03 31.67 21.88
C LYS A 7 -5.98 31.01 20.87
N LEU A 8 -5.64 30.98 19.58
CA LEU A 8 -6.46 30.30 18.54
C LEU A 8 -6.35 28.78 18.63
N LEU A 9 -5.22 28.24 19.07
CA LEU A 9 -5.01 26.80 19.21
C LEU A 9 -5.64 26.20 20.48
N LYS A 10 -5.92 27.02 21.50
CA LYS A 10 -6.55 26.54 22.76
C LYS A 10 -8.08 26.52 22.72
N GLY A 11 -8.72 27.07 21.69
CA GLY A 11 -10.18 27.17 21.55
C GLY A 11 -10.86 26.06 20.76
N CYS A 12 -10.13 25.22 20.06
CA CYS A 12 -10.69 24.09 19.30
C CYS A 12 -10.32 22.77 19.97
N GLY A 13 -11.28 22.22 20.70
CA GLY A 13 -11.20 20.88 21.27
C GLY A 13 -10.96 19.82 20.20
N CYS A 14 -10.14 18.85 20.55
CA CYS A 14 -9.75 17.64 19.84
C CYS A 14 -10.66 17.22 18.68
N LEU A 15 -10.15 17.31 17.47
CA LEU A 15 -10.61 16.51 16.34
C LEU A 15 -9.38 16.00 15.57
N SER A 16 -9.35 14.70 15.39
CA SER A 16 -8.32 13.90 14.78
C SER A 16 -7.86 14.43 13.42
N ILE A 17 -6.57 14.67 13.32
CA ILE A 17 -5.88 15.31 12.21
C ILE A 17 -5.68 14.30 11.08
N GLY A 18 -6.41 14.48 9.99
CA GLY A 18 -6.17 13.84 8.71
C GLY A 18 -6.99 14.51 7.63
N GLY A 19 -6.39 15.38 6.85
CA GLY A 19 -6.95 15.86 5.58
C GLY A 19 -7.77 17.16 5.58
N LEU A 20 -8.55 17.48 6.62
CA LEU A 20 -9.40 18.69 6.61
C LEU A 20 -8.65 19.97 7.01
N ALA A 21 -7.60 19.86 7.81
CA ALA A 21 -6.79 21.00 8.24
C ALA A 21 -6.01 21.68 7.08
N PHE A 22 -5.73 20.93 6.02
CA PHE A 22 -4.95 21.43 4.87
C PHE A 22 -5.80 22.36 3.97
N VAL A 23 -7.07 22.08 3.82
CA VAL A 23 -7.99 22.89 2.97
C VAL A 23 -8.40 24.17 3.69
N ILE A 24 -8.56 24.14 5.01
CA ILE A 24 -8.91 25.31 5.83
C ILE A 24 -7.74 26.29 5.91
N LEU A 25 -6.50 25.80 5.98
CA LEU A 25 -5.31 26.66 6.02
C LEU A 25 -5.07 27.43 4.71
N LEU A 26 -5.38 26.82 3.56
CA LEU A 26 -5.32 27.48 2.25
C LEU A 26 -6.45 28.50 2.02
N GLY A 27 -7.64 28.28 2.60
CA GLY A 27 -8.75 29.22 2.50
C GLY A 27 -8.59 30.47 3.36
N ILE A 28 -7.93 30.36 4.52
CA ILE A 28 -7.74 31.51 5.44
C ILE A 28 -6.59 32.44 4.98
N VAL A 29 -5.57 31.90 4.29
CA VAL A 29 -4.46 32.72 3.77
C VAL A 29 -4.88 33.57 2.55
N GLY A 30 -5.93 33.14 1.81
CA GLY A 30 -6.41 33.88 0.63
C GLY A 30 -7.26 35.11 0.93
N THR A 31 -7.73 35.33 2.17
CA THR A 31 -8.68 36.39 2.50
C THR A 31 -8.17 37.49 3.46
N CYS A 32 -6.92 37.41 3.95
CA CYS A 32 -6.42 38.31 4.97
C CYS A 32 -5.07 38.96 4.69
N VAL A 33 -4.52 38.92 3.49
CA VAL A 33 -3.19 39.49 3.20
C VAL A 33 -3.31 40.61 2.18
N GLY A 34 -3.08 41.84 2.66
CA GLY A 34 -2.84 43.02 1.83
C GLY A 34 -1.42 42.97 1.25
N ASP A 35 -1.22 43.64 0.12
CA ASP A 35 -0.19 43.39 -0.89
C ASP A 35 1.27 43.73 -0.55
N ASP A 36 1.73 44.07 0.64
CA ASP A 36 3.09 44.57 0.82
C ASP A 36 3.97 44.10 2.00
N GLU A 37 3.62 43.10 2.79
CA GLU A 37 4.49 42.73 3.94
C GLU A 37 4.67 41.23 4.20
N ASP A 38 4.86 40.34 3.24
CA ASP A 38 5.07 38.93 3.62
C ASP A 38 5.85 38.04 2.64
N SER A 39 6.99 38.50 2.13
CA SER A 39 7.91 37.60 1.43
C SER A 39 8.53 36.58 2.39
N GLU A 40 8.92 36.99 3.60
CA GLU A 40 9.51 36.11 4.62
C GLU A 40 8.52 35.06 5.17
N ALA A 41 7.24 35.42 5.35
CA ALA A 41 6.22 34.47 5.81
C ALA A 41 5.88 33.44 4.72
N LYS A 42 5.87 33.86 3.45
CA LYS A 42 5.68 32.95 2.30
C LYS A 42 6.85 31.98 2.14
N ASP A 43 8.07 32.46 2.31
CA ASP A 43 9.28 31.62 2.22
C ASP A 43 9.41 30.68 3.43
N ALA A 44 9.06 31.11 4.64
CA ALA A 44 9.00 30.25 5.81
C ALA A 44 7.90 29.18 5.72
N LEU A 45 6.74 29.52 5.13
CA LEU A 45 5.66 28.56 4.87
C LEU A 45 6.06 27.56 3.79
N LYS A 46 6.72 28.02 2.72
CA LYS A 46 7.25 27.17 1.64
C LYS A 46 8.33 26.23 2.17
N ALA A 47 9.28 26.71 2.96
CA ALA A 47 10.27 25.87 3.62
C ALA A 47 9.65 24.82 4.57
N LYS A 48 8.57 25.16 5.30
CA LYS A 48 7.81 24.21 6.12
C LYS A 48 7.06 23.19 5.27
N VAL A 49 6.43 23.61 4.17
CA VAL A 49 5.76 22.70 3.24
C VAL A 49 6.77 21.77 2.57
N ASP A 50 7.94 22.28 2.17
CA ASP A 50 9.02 21.49 1.58
C ASP A 50 9.59 20.50 2.63
N SER A 51 9.74 20.89 3.90
CA SER A 51 10.18 20.00 4.98
C SER A 51 9.13 18.90 5.31
N ILE A 52 7.84 19.24 5.28
CA ILE A 52 6.75 18.26 5.44
C ILE A 52 6.68 17.32 4.22
N THR A 53 6.95 17.83 3.03
CA THR A 53 7.01 17.01 1.81
C THR A 53 8.23 16.10 1.81
N GLN A 54 9.40 16.57 2.28
CA GLN A 54 10.60 15.75 2.49
C GLN A 54 10.39 14.69 3.59
N GLN A 55 9.67 15.01 4.66
CA GLN A 55 9.31 14.06 5.70
C GLN A 55 8.31 13.00 5.20
N LYS A 56 7.40 13.37 4.29
CA LYS A 56 6.48 12.43 3.63
C LYS A 56 7.22 11.52 2.63
N ASP A 57 8.22 12.03 1.93
CA ASP A 57 9.10 11.23 1.08
C ASP A 57 9.97 10.25 1.87
N SER A 58 10.31 10.56 3.14
CA SER A 58 11.03 9.63 4.04
C SER A 58 10.14 8.49 4.56
N LEU A 59 8.81 8.63 4.51
CA LEU A 59 7.85 7.59 4.91
C LEU A 59 7.63 6.50 3.85
N MET A 60 8.22 6.63 2.65
CA MET A 60 8.12 5.62 1.59
C MET A 60 9.12 4.46 1.74
N VAL A 61 10.09 4.57 2.64
CA VAL A 61 11.05 3.49 2.92
C VAL A 61 10.53 2.70 4.12
N ASN A 62 10.03 1.50 3.87
CA ASN A 62 9.65 0.58 4.94
C ASN A 62 10.88 -0.25 5.33
N GLU A 63 11.41 0.01 6.53
CA GLU A 63 12.43 -0.84 7.11
C GLU A 63 11.91 -2.27 7.28
N PRO A 64 12.79 -3.28 7.18
CA PRO A 64 12.39 -4.68 7.38
C PRO A 64 11.79 -4.85 8.78
N LEU A 65 10.58 -5.41 8.85
CA LEU A 65 9.98 -5.82 10.11
C LEU A 65 10.84 -6.91 10.77
N GLU A 66 10.90 -6.94 12.09
CA GLU A 66 11.54 -8.04 12.83
C GLU A 66 10.66 -9.30 12.76
N GLY A 67 11.29 -10.49 12.73
CA GLY A 67 10.62 -11.79 12.70
C GLY A 67 10.96 -12.66 11.49
N ASP A 68 10.50 -13.89 11.48
CA ASP A 68 10.69 -14.84 10.37
C ASP A 68 9.75 -14.50 9.19
N PRO A 69 10.27 -14.13 8.01
CA PRO A 69 9.43 -13.81 6.86
C PRO A 69 8.65 -15.01 6.32
N TYR A 70 9.11 -16.25 6.54
CA TYR A 70 8.38 -17.45 6.13
C TYR A 70 7.18 -17.68 7.03
N GLN A 71 7.30 -17.47 8.34
CA GLN A 71 6.18 -17.53 9.27
C GLN A 71 5.15 -16.45 8.97
N GLU A 72 5.60 -15.22 8.71
CA GLU A 72 4.71 -14.12 8.33
C GLU A 72 3.95 -14.40 7.02
N LEU A 73 4.61 -15.04 6.04
CA LEU A 73 3.97 -15.50 4.81
C LEU A 73 2.89 -16.55 5.09
N ASP A 74 3.17 -17.49 5.98
CA ASP A 74 2.22 -18.56 6.37
C ASP A 74 1.02 -18.02 7.13
N ASP A 75 1.23 -17.03 7.98
CA ASP A 75 0.20 -16.39 8.79
C ASP A 75 -0.76 -15.51 7.97
N LEU A 76 -0.46 -15.25 6.69
CA LEU A 76 -1.40 -14.55 5.81
C LEU A 76 -2.68 -15.37 5.63
N ILE A 77 -3.82 -14.70 5.77
CA ILE A 77 -5.13 -15.34 5.55
C ILE A 77 -5.29 -15.62 4.06
N GLY A 78 -5.66 -16.84 3.70
CA GLY A 78 -5.80 -17.28 2.32
C GLY A 78 -4.50 -17.21 1.52
N LEU A 79 -4.60 -16.84 0.24
CA LEU A 79 -3.47 -16.62 -0.67
C LEU A 79 -2.58 -17.86 -0.89
N GLU A 80 -3.12 -19.07 -0.84
CA GLU A 80 -2.35 -20.32 -0.91
C GLU A 80 -1.51 -20.43 -2.20
N GLY A 81 -2.06 -19.96 -3.33
CA GLY A 81 -1.32 -19.88 -4.59
C GLY A 81 -0.11 -18.95 -4.50
N VAL A 82 -0.29 -17.78 -3.87
CA VAL A 82 0.79 -16.80 -3.66
C VAL A 82 1.89 -17.38 -2.76
N LYS A 83 1.51 -18.00 -1.64
CA LYS A 83 2.44 -18.67 -0.72
C LYS A 83 3.26 -19.75 -1.44
N THR A 84 2.61 -20.56 -2.26
CA THR A 84 3.25 -21.61 -3.05
C THR A 84 4.26 -21.03 -4.03
N GLU A 85 3.90 -19.98 -4.77
CA GLU A 85 4.79 -19.32 -5.73
C GLU A 85 6.00 -18.68 -5.05
N VAL A 86 5.79 -17.96 -3.93
CA VAL A 86 6.89 -17.36 -3.15
C VAL A 86 7.83 -18.43 -2.60
N ARG A 87 7.30 -19.56 -2.10
CA ARG A 87 8.13 -20.68 -1.63
C ARG A 87 8.91 -21.34 -2.77
N SER A 88 8.27 -21.55 -3.93
CA SER A 88 8.92 -22.07 -5.12
C SER A 88 10.10 -21.20 -5.55
N LEU A 89 9.89 -19.89 -5.53
CA LEU A 89 10.92 -18.90 -5.83
C LEU A 89 12.09 -18.97 -4.83
N ALA A 90 11.79 -19.05 -3.53
CA ALA A 90 12.80 -19.19 -2.49
C ALA A 90 13.62 -20.50 -2.64
N ASN A 91 12.96 -21.61 -2.95
CA ASN A 91 13.62 -22.89 -3.19
C ASN A 91 14.55 -22.85 -4.42
N PHE A 92 14.10 -22.16 -5.47
CA PHE A 92 14.92 -21.94 -6.66
C PHE A 92 16.20 -21.17 -6.30
N VAL A 93 16.11 -20.07 -5.56
CA VAL A 93 17.28 -19.28 -5.12
C VAL A 93 18.21 -20.13 -4.25
N LYS A 94 17.68 -20.85 -3.27
CA LYS A 94 18.47 -21.77 -2.41
C LYS A 94 19.28 -22.77 -3.24
N LEU A 95 18.66 -23.36 -4.25
CA LEU A 95 19.32 -24.31 -5.13
C LEU A 95 20.43 -23.64 -5.96
N GLN A 96 20.20 -22.43 -6.48
CA GLN A 96 21.24 -21.70 -7.22
C GLN A 96 22.44 -21.39 -6.32
N ASN A 97 22.22 -20.90 -5.10
CA ASN A 97 23.28 -20.64 -4.13
C ASN A 97 24.08 -21.93 -3.79
N GLN A 98 23.41 -23.07 -3.63
CA GLN A 98 24.08 -24.35 -3.41
C GLN A 98 24.95 -24.82 -4.61
N ARG A 99 24.46 -24.55 -5.83
CA ARG A 99 25.23 -24.85 -7.05
C ARG A 99 26.49 -24.00 -7.13
N GLU A 100 26.34 -22.68 -6.84
CA GLU A 100 27.49 -21.75 -6.83
C GLU A 100 28.50 -22.12 -5.77
N ALA A 101 28.08 -22.47 -4.56
CA ALA A 101 28.94 -22.93 -3.47
C ALA A 101 29.73 -24.21 -3.82
N LYS A 102 29.21 -25.02 -4.77
CA LYS A 102 29.89 -26.22 -5.31
C LYS A 102 30.70 -25.96 -6.58
N GLY A 103 30.89 -24.68 -6.98
CA GLY A 103 31.61 -24.29 -8.19
C GLY A 103 30.90 -24.63 -9.50
N LEU A 104 29.58 -24.91 -9.47
CA LEU A 104 28.80 -25.18 -10.66
C LEU A 104 28.29 -23.86 -11.28
N LYS A 105 28.20 -23.85 -12.61
CA LYS A 105 27.63 -22.71 -13.32
C LYS A 105 26.15 -22.55 -12.95
N THR A 106 25.74 -21.32 -12.62
CA THR A 106 24.38 -20.94 -12.37
C THR A 106 23.79 -20.15 -13.53
N ALA A 107 22.51 -20.31 -13.79
CA ALA A 107 21.81 -19.51 -14.78
C ALA A 107 21.59 -18.10 -14.23
N LYS A 108 21.88 -17.07 -15.00
CA LYS A 108 21.49 -15.70 -14.66
C LYS A 108 19.99 -15.58 -14.81
N VAL A 109 19.29 -15.38 -13.71
CA VAL A 109 17.83 -15.32 -13.66
C VAL A 109 17.40 -13.95 -13.16
N SER A 110 16.30 -13.45 -13.73
CA SER A 110 15.65 -12.25 -13.24
C SER A 110 14.86 -12.57 -11.97
N TYR A 111 15.03 -11.74 -10.94
CA TYR A 111 14.26 -11.82 -9.68
C TYR A 111 13.11 -10.82 -9.63
N HIS A 112 12.86 -10.10 -10.71
CA HIS A 112 11.75 -9.15 -10.82
C HIS A 112 10.42 -9.87 -10.95
N LEU A 113 9.35 -9.29 -10.39
CA LEU A 113 8.03 -9.91 -10.29
C LEU A 113 6.93 -9.01 -10.81
N VAL A 114 5.89 -9.62 -11.34
CA VAL A 114 4.62 -8.96 -11.64
C VAL A 114 3.54 -9.50 -10.71
N PHE A 115 2.87 -8.63 -9.99
CA PHE A 115 1.76 -8.97 -9.09
C PHE A 115 0.44 -8.54 -9.72
N TYR A 116 -0.41 -9.50 -10.01
CA TYR A 116 -1.76 -9.27 -10.51
C TYR A 116 -2.78 -9.36 -9.40
N GLY A 117 -3.79 -8.50 -9.41
CA GLY A 117 -4.95 -8.64 -8.54
C GLY A 117 -5.61 -7.32 -8.18
N SER A 118 -6.83 -7.42 -7.69
CA SER A 118 -7.65 -6.30 -7.25
C SER A 118 -7.03 -5.56 -6.05
N PRO A 119 -7.50 -4.34 -5.73
CA PRO A 119 -7.03 -3.61 -4.56
C PRO A 119 -7.30 -4.37 -3.26
N GLY A 120 -6.38 -4.24 -2.29
CA GLY A 120 -6.55 -4.83 -0.96
C GLY A 120 -6.38 -6.34 -0.88
N THR A 121 -5.79 -7.01 -1.90
CA THR A 121 -5.49 -8.45 -1.89
C THR A 121 -4.14 -8.81 -1.25
N GLY A 122 -3.41 -7.84 -0.69
CA GLY A 122 -2.17 -8.10 0.06
C GLY A 122 -0.88 -7.96 -0.76
N LYS A 123 -0.92 -7.47 -2.00
CA LYS A 123 0.26 -7.32 -2.88
C LYS A 123 1.44 -6.62 -2.21
N THR A 124 1.22 -5.46 -1.62
CA THR A 124 2.26 -4.68 -0.92
C THR A 124 2.85 -5.44 0.27
N THR A 125 2.01 -6.11 1.05
CA THR A 125 2.45 -6.92 2.20
C THR A 125 3.36 -8.06 1.74
N VAL A 126 2.96 -8.79 0.70
CA VAL A 126 3.78 -9.88 0.15
C VAL A 126 5.07 -9.34 -0.48
N ALA A 127 5.06 -8.17 -1.13
CA ALA A 127 6.28 -7.56 -1.66
C ALA A 127 7.32 -7.29 -0.56
N ARG A 128 6.89 -6.83 0.62
CA ARG A 128 7.76 -6.62 1.79
C ARG A 128 8.31 -7.94 2.33
N ILE A 129 7.47 -8.98 2.40
CA ILE A 129 7.88 -10.32 2.81
C ILE A 129 8.91 -10.90 1.83
N VAL A 130 8.68 -10.78 0.52
CA VAL A 130 9.62 -11.22 -0.53
C VAL A 130 10.97 -10.51 -0.41
N GLY A 131 10.98 -9.20 -0.14
CA GLY A 131 12.22 -8.45 0.08
C GLY A 131 13.05 -9.03 1.23
N ARG A 132 12.42 -9.42 2.34
CA ARG A 132 13.07 -10.05 3.49
C ARG A 132 13.55 -11.47 3.18
N ILE A 133 12.74 -12.28 2.48
CA ILE A 133 13.14 -13.60 2.01
C ILE A 133 14.38 -13.50 1.10
N TYR A 134 14.40 -12.55 0.18
CA TYR A 134 15.56 -12.32 -0.69
C TYR A 134 16.80 -11.86 0.08
N LYS A 135 16.65 -11.11 1.16
CA LYS A 135 17.74 -10.78 2.08
C LYS A 135 18.29 -12.04 2.74
N ASP A 136 17.43 -12.88 3.31
CA ASP A 136 17.84 -14.11 4.00
C ASP A 136 18.52 -15.10 3.06
N LEU A 137 18.16 -15.07 1.78
CA LEU A 137 18.76 -15.87 0.73
C LEU A 137 20.03 -15.25 0.11
N GLY A 138 20.44 -14.07 0.55
CA GLY A 138 21.62 -13.36 0.04
C GLY A 138 21.46 -12.71 -1.33
N VAL A 139 20.24 -12.66 -1.89
CA VAL A 139 19.94 -11.95 -3.15
C VAL A 139 20.03 -10.44 -2.95
N LEU A 140 19.54 -9.94 -1.81
CA LEU A 140 19.54 -8.54 -1.43
C LEU A 140 20.29 -8.35 -0.11
N LYS A 141 20.99 -7.22 0.05
CA LYS A 141 21.73 -6.94 1.30
C LYS A 141 20.86 -6.41 2.42
N LYS A 142 19.86 -5.56 2.10
CA LYS A 142 19.00 -4.90 3.08
C LYS A 142 17.60 -5.52 3.14
N GLY A 143 17.00 -5.84 2.00
CA GLY A 143 15.68 -6.45 1.90
C GLY A 143 14.51 -5.51 2.26
N HIS A 144 14.76 -4.21 2.41
CA HIS A 144 13.73 -3.20 2.59
C HIS A 144 12.94 -2.99 1.30
N THR A 145 11.77 -2.37 1.41
CA THR A 145 10.91 -2.09 0.25
C THR A 145 10.63 -0.59 0.16
N VAL A 146 10.88 -0.05 -1.01
CA VAL A 146 10.49 1.32 -1.38
C VAL A 146 9.24 1.25 -2.22
N GLU A 147 8.14 1.80 -1.72
CA GLU A 147 6.85 1.82 -2.39
C GLU A 147 6.67 3.12 -3.16
N THR A 148 6.19 3.02 -4.39
CA THR A 148 5.95 4.16 -5.26
C THR A 148 4.81 3.88 -6.24
N ASP A 149 4.37 4.93 -6.92
CA ASP A 149 3.40 4.92 -8.00
C ASP A 149 3.87 5.85 -9.14
N ARG A 150 3.01 6.11 -10.13
CA ARG A 150 3.29 7.08 -11.18
C ARG A 150 3.66 8.46 -10.63
N ALA A 151 2.95 8.94 -9.61
CA ALA A 151 3.18 10.27 -9.04
C ALA A 151 4.55 10.36 -8.34
N GLY A 152 5.00 9.27 -7.72
CA GLY A 152 6.32 9.16 -7.11
C GLY A 152 7.46 9.12 -8.13
N LEU A 153 7.24 8.60 -9.33
CA LEU A 153 8.26 8.43 -10.38
C LEU A 153 8.33 9.59 -11.37
N CYS A 154 7.18 10.08 -11.84
CA CYS A 154 7.14 11.12 -12.88
C CYS A 154 7.33 12.52 -12.31
N GLY A 155 8.09 13.35 -13.02
CA GLY A 155 8.21 14.76 -12.74
C GLY A 155 6.98 15.56 -13.17
N ARG A 156 6.89 16.82 -12.72
CA ARG A 156 5.84 17.76 -13.16
C ARG A 156 6.20 18.49 -14.44
N TYR A 157 7.49 18.61 -14.72
CA TYR A 157 8.02 19.35 -15.88
C TYR A 157 9.00 18.48 -16.67
N VAL A 158 9.23 18.87 -17.94
CA VAL A 158 10.19 18.22 -18.84
C VAL A 158 11.57 18.13 -18.17
N GLY A 159 12.23 16.98 -18.29
CA GLY A 159 13.57 16.74 -17.76
C GLY A 159 13.64 16.41 -16.27
N GLN A 160 12.52 16.39 -15.54
CA GLN A 160 12.51 16.06 -14.11
C GLN A 160 12.29 14.57 -13.82
N THR A 161 11.70 13.83 -14.75
CA THR A 161 11.30 12.43 -14.54
C THR A 161 12.50 11.53 -14.35
N GLY A 162 13.49 11.60 -15.21
CA GLY A 162 14.72 10.79 -15.11
C GLY A 162 15.40 10.94 -13.74
N PRO A 163 15.80 12.17 -13.33
CA PRO A 163 16.42 12.40 -12.01
C PRO A 163 15.54 11.96 -10.82
N LYS A 164 14.22 12.18 -10.89
CA LYS A 164 13.28 11.76 -9.86
C LYS A 164 13.19 10.24 -9.75
N THR A 165 13.05 9.55 -10.87
CA THR A 165 13.05 8.08 -10.93
C THR A 165 14.37 7.53 -10.41
N ASP A 166 15.51 8.11 -10.80
CA ASP A 166 16.84 7.70 -10.30
C ASP A 166 16.95 7.85 -8.78
N SER A 167 16.41 8.93 -8.21
CA SER A 167 16.37 9.13 -6.76
C SER A 167 15.56 8.05 -6.04
N VAL A 168 14.41 7.64 -6.59
CA VAL A 168 13.58 6.57 -6.02
C VAL A 168 14.29 5.23 -6.12
N VAL A 169 14.90 4.91 -7.28
CA VAL A 169 15.70 3.70 -7.46
C VAL A 169 16.89 3.66 -6.50
N ALA A 170 17.58 4.77 -6.30
CA ALA A 170 18.71 4.85 -5.37
C ALA A 170 18.31 4.50 -3.93
N LYS A 171 17.12 4.92 -3.49
CA LYS A 171 16.55 4.54 -2.17
C LYS A 171 16.25 3.03 -2.09
N ALA A 172 15.89 2.39 -3.21
CA ALA A 172 15.55 0.97 -3.28
C ALA A 172 16.77 0.04 -3.45
N LEU A 173 17.98 0.57 -3.61
CA LEU A 173 19.18 -0.25 -3.79
C LEU A 173 19.44 -1.14 -2.58
N ASP A 174 19.80 -2.39 -2.85
CA ASP A 174 19.94 -3.49 -1.90
C ASP A 174 18.60 -3.97 -1.30
N GLY A 175 17.48 -3.59 -1.94
CA GLY A 175 16.11 -3.87 -1.55
C GLY A 175 15.18 -4.04 -2.74
N VAL A 176 13.91 -3.83 -2.49
CA VAL A 176 12.81 -3.96 -3.46
C VAL A 176 12.26 -2.58 -3.82
N LEU A 177 12.14 -2.30 -5.12
CA LEU A 177 11.30 -1.22 -5.63
C LEU A 177 9.92 -1.80 -5.98
N PHE A 178 8.91 -1.42 -5.22
CA PHE A 178 7.52 -1.81 -5.46
C PHE A 178 6.77 -0.65 -6.13
N ILE A 179 6.26 -0.90 -7.34
CA ILE A 179 5.52 0.09 -8.13
C ILE A 179 4.05 -0.35 -8.18
N ASP A 180 3.20 0.35 -7.42
CA ASP A 180 1.77 0.07 -7.45
C ASP A 180 1.10 0.76 -8.64
N GLU A 181 0.06 0.12 -9.19
CA GLU A 181 -0.64 0.59 -10.39
C GLU A 181 0.32 0.96 -11.54
N ALA A 182 1.35 0.13 -11.78
CA ALA A 182 2.42 0.40 -12.74
C ALA A 182 1.90 0.64 -14.17
N TYR A 183 0.74 0.10 -14.54
CA TYR A 183 0.06 0.37 -15.80
C TYR A 183 -0.25 1.86 -16.02
N SER A 184 -0.38 2.63 -14.94
CA SER A 184 -0.60 4.08 -15.03
C SER A 184 0.57 4.84 -15.67
N LEU A 185 1.78 4.22 -15.75
CA LEU A 185 2.93 4.76 -16.47
C LEU A 185 2.72 4.76 -17.99
N VAL A 186 1.79 3.96 -18.52
CA VAL A 186 1.45 3.89 -19.94
C VAL A 186 -0.01 4.31 -20.12
N PRO A 187 -0.31 5.62 -20.29
CA PRO A 187 -1.68 6.09 -20.43
C PRO A 187 -2.31 5.59 -21.73
N GLU A 188 -3.60 5.32 -21.70
CA GLU A 188 -4.39 5.00 -22.90
C GLU A 188 -4.46 6.23 -23.81
N GLY A 189 -4.13 6.06 -25.10
CA GLY A 189 -4.31 7.10 -26.11
C GLY A 189 -3.06 7.88 -26.58
N GLY A 190 -1.89 7.66 -26.01
CA GLY A 190 -0.60 8.07 -26.63
C GLY A 190 -0.35 9.57 -26.92
N ALA A 191 -1.22 10.47 -26.47
CA ALA A 191 -1.11 11.91 -26.76
C ALA A 191 -0.73 12.68 -25.48
N GLY A 192 0.54 12.95 -25.32
CA GLY A 192 1.04 13.79 -24.24
C GLY A 192 2.53 13.60 -23.99
N ASN A 193 3.17 14.53 -23.32
CA ASN A 193 4.55 14.40 -22.88
C ASN A 193 4.72 13.10 -22.09
N ASP A 194 5.48 12.16 -22.65
CA ASP A 194 5.50 10.76 -22.18
C ASP A 194 6.45 10.58 -20.99
N TYR A 195 6.16 11.28 -19.89
CA TYR A 195 6.93 11.16 -18.65
C TYR A 195 6.93 9.72 -18.12
N GLY A 196 5.88 8.95 -18.39
CA GLY A 196 5.81 7.54 -17.99
C GLY A 196 6.80 6.68 -18.75
N GLN A 197 6.98 6.90 -20.07
CA GLN A 197 7.98 6.18 -20.87
C GLN A 197 9.42 6.56 -20.47
N GLU A 198 9.66 7.81 -20.11
CA GLU A 198 10.95 8.24 -19.55
C GLU A 198 11.24 7.52 -18.24
N ALA A 199 10.24 7.39 -17.34
CA ALA A 199 10.36 6.65 -16.10
C ALA A 199 10.63 5.15 -16.36
N ILE A 200 9.87 4.51 -17.27
CA ILE A 200 10.07 3.10 -17.67
C ILE A 200 11.48 2.89 -18.21
N SER A 201 11.94 3.74 -19.12
CA SER A 201 13.28 3.64 -19.73
C SER A 201 14.37 3.78 -18.68
N THR A 202 14.21 4.68 -17.71
CA THR A 202 15.13 4.86 -16.60
C THR A 202 15.16 3.62 -15.71
N ILE A 203 13.98 3.09 -15.34
CA ILE A 203 13.87 1.87 -14.52
C ILE A 203 14.55 0.69 -15.23
N LEU A 204 14.24 0.45 -16.51
CA LEU A 204 14.82 -0.64 -17.29
C LEU A 204 16.35 -0.56 -17.35
N LYS A 205 16.90 0.64 -17.52
CA LYS A 205 18.35 0.87 -17.47
C LYS A 205 18.90 0.50 -16.08
N ARG A 206 18.27 0.95 -15.00
CA ARG A 206 18.73 0.69 -13.63
C ARG A 206 18.57 -0.78 -13.22
N MET A 207 17.57 -1.49 -13.73
CA MET A 207 17.43 -2.93 -13.55
C MET A 207 18.63 -3.69 -14.13
N GLU A 208 19.21 -3.21 -15.23
CA GLU A 208 20.42 -3.80 -15.80
C GLU A 208 21.69 -3.38 -15.04
N ASP A 209 21.83 -2.07 -14.75
CA ASP A 209 22.99 -1.52 -14.03
C ASP A 209 23.15 -2.11 -12.62
N TYR A 210 22.03 -2.41 -11.94
CA TYR A 210 21.99 -2.87 -10.55
C TYR A 210 21.33 -4.24 -10.38
N ARG A 211 21.41 -5.12 -11.38
CA ARG A 211 20.74 -6.43 -11.39
C ARG A 211 20.98 -7.30 -10.16
N ASP A 212 22.17 -7.16 -9.51
CA ASP A 212 22.58 -7.91 -8.33
C ASP A 212 22.21 -7.19 -7.01
N ARG A 213 21.54 -6.02 -7.09
CA ARG A 213 21.26 -5.14 -5.95
C ARG A 213 19.86 -4.58 -5.93
N LEU A 214 19.09 -4.79 -6.98
CA LEU A 214 17.74 -4.21 -7.12
C LEU A 214 16.78 -5.30 -7.60
N VAL A 215 15.71 -5.47 -6.86
CA VAL A 215 14.53 -6.22 -7.31
C VAL A 215 13.40 -5.24 -7.56
N VAL A 216 12.77 -5.32 -8.72
CA VAL A 216 11.60 -4.52 -9.06
C VAL A 216 10.37 -5.41 -9.05
N ILE A 217 9.34 -5.00 -8.33
CA ILE A 217 8.01 -5.64 -8.30
C ILE A 217 7.01 -4.61 -8.82
N VAL A 218 6.33 -4.94 -9.91
CA VAL A 218 5.27 -4.11 -10.48
C VAL A 218 3.92 -4.74 -10.17
N ALA A 219 2.94 -3.93 -9.79
CA ALA A 219 1.64 -4.42 -9.37
C ALA A 219 0.49 -3.67 -10.03
N GLY A 220 -0.66 -4.36 -10.22
CA GLY A 220 -1.89 -3.76 -10.76
C GLY A 220 -2.93 -4.80 -11.14
N TYR A 221 -3.97 -4.36 -11.84
CA TYR A 221 -4.99 -5.24 -12.39
C TYR A 221 -4.43 -6.09 -13.54
N LYS A 222 -4.91 -7.31 -13.68
CA LYS A 222 -4.36 -8.31 -14.59
C LYS A 222 -4.30 -7.84 -16.05
N ASP A 223 -5.42 -7.37 -16.58
CA ASP A 223 -5.52 -6.97 -17.98
C ASP A 223 -4.68 -5.71 -18.27
N GLU A 224 -4.67 -4.75 -17.36
CA GLU A 224 -3.87 -3.53 -17.45
C GLU A 224 -2.37 -3.83 -17.36
N MET A 225 -1.98 -4.73 -16.47
CA MET A 225 -0.58 -5.13 -16.31
C MET A 225 -0.09 -5.93 -17.51
N GLN A 226 -0.94 -6.75 -18.14
CA GLN A 226 -0.57 -7.41 -19.39
C GLN A 226 -0.27 -6.38 -20.47
N ARG A 227 -1.14 -5.38 -20.67
CA ARG A 227 -0.90 -4.28 -21.62
C ARG A 227 0.35 -3.47 -21.27
N PHE A 228 0.61 -3.23 -19.99
CA PHE A 228 1.82 -2.57 -19.52
C PHE A 228 3.08 -3.34 -19.91
N ILE A 229 3.13 -4.64 -19.64
CA ILE A 229 4.28 -5.48 -20.00
C ILE A 229 4.45 -5.55 -21.52
N ASP A 230 3.36 -5.67 -22.26
CA ASP A 230 3.39 -5.78 -23.73
C ASP A 230 3.75 -4.45 -24.43
N SER A 231 3.66 -3.33 -23.73
CA SER A 231 3.98 -2.00 -24.26
C SER A 231 5.47 -1.80 -24.56
N ASN A 232 6.36 -2.63 -24.00
CA ASN A 232 7.81 -2.45 -24.15
C ASN A 232 8.56 -3.79 -24.11
N PRO A 233 9.32 -4.17 -25.16
CA PRO A 233 10.10 -5.40 -25.18
C PRO A 233 11.11 -5.54 -24.03
N GLY A 234 11.60 -4.41 -23.49
CA GLY A 234 12.48 -4.38 -22.33
C GLY A 234 11.77 -4.82 -21.04
N LEU A 235 10.47 -4.51 -20.88
CA LEU A 235 9.65 -5.02 -19.79
C LEU A 235 9.44 -6.53 -19.94
N GLN A 236 9.02 -7.01 -21.13
CA GLN A 236 8.79 -8.43 -21.39
C GLN A 236 10.02 -9.29 -21.10
N SER A 237 11.22 -8.82 -21.47
CA SER A 237 12.46 -9.58 -21.27
C SER A 237 12.89 -9.69 -19.79
N ARG A 238 12.49 -8.74 -18.94
CA ARG A 238 12.91 -8.68 -17.53
C ARG A 238 11.86 -9.21 -16.56
N PHE A 239 10.58 -9.07 -16.88
CA PHE A 239 9.46 -9.55 -16.08
C PHE A 239 8.93 -10.87 -16.63
N ASN A 240 9.46 -11.98 -16.14
CA ASN A 240 9.11 -13.34 -16.58
C ASN A 240 8.42 -14.18 -15.49
N ARG A 241 8.14 -13.58 -14.33
CA ARG A 241 7.49 -14.24 -13.20
C ARG A 241 6.27 -13.44 -12.77
N TYR A 242 5.14 -14.12 -12.72
CA TYR A 242 3.83 -13.55 -12.45
C TYR A 242 3.21 -14.25 -11.26
N ILE A 243 2.71 -13.46 -10.28
CA ILE A 243 2.01 -13.98 -9.11
C ILE A 243 0.61 -13.38 -9.11
N ASP A 244 -0.39 -14.25 -9.12
CA ASP A 244 -1.81 -13.89 -9.13
C ASP A 244 -2.34 -13.79 -7.69
N PHE A 245 -2.96 -12.68 -7.37
CA PHE A 245 -3.58 -12.40 -6.07
C PHE A 245 -5.10 -12.42 -6.26
N PRO A 246 -5.75 -13.56 -6.02
CA PRO A 246 -7.18 -13.67 -6.15
C PRO A 246 -7.91 -12.79 -5.12
N ASP A 247 -9.15 -12.45 -5.44
CA ASP A 247 -10.03 -11.83 -4.45
C ASP A 247 -10.31 -12.79 -3.31
N TYR A 248 -10.42 -12.26 -2.10
CA TYR A 248 -10.79 -13.05 -0.92
C TYR A 248 -12.23 -13.57 -0.99
N THR A 249 -12.43 -14.77 -0.49
CA THR A 249 -13.76 -15.33 -0.23
C THR A 249 -14.42 -14.64 0.97
N GLY A 250 -15.73 -14.80 1.13
CA GLY A 250 -16.43 -14.25 2.30
C GLY A 250 -15.95 -14.84 3.63
N ALA A 251 -15.47 -16.10 3.63
CA ALA A 251 -14.85 -16.72 4.79
C ALA A 251 -13.52 -16.03 5.15
N GLU A 252 -12.63 -15.84 4.17
CA GLU A 252 -11.35 -15.16 4.37
C GLU A 252 -11.54 -13.69 4.79
N LEU A 253 -12.53 -12.98 4.24
CA LEU A 253 -12.87 -11.63 4.69
C LEU A 253 -13.36 -11.62 6.14
N THR A 254 -14.09 -12.65 6.56
CA THR A 254 -14.51 -12.83 7.96
C THR A 254 -13.29 -13.02 8.86
N ASP A 255 -12.33 -13.83 8.46
CA ASP A 255 -11.11 -14.06 9.22
C ASP A 255 -10.23 -12.79 9.27
N ILE A 256 -10.14 -12.03 8.18
CA ILE A 256 -9.49 -10.71 8.15
C ILE A 256 -10.16 -9.74 9.12
N PHE A 257 -11.48 -9.68 9.17
CA PHE A 257 -12.23 -8.86 10.13
C PHE A 257 -11.91 -9.29 11.57
N LYS A 258 -11.93 -10.62 11.85
CA LYS A 258 -11.58 -11.17 13.16
C LYS A 258 -10.13 -10.87 13.55
N MET A 259 -9.20 -10.83 12.60
CA MET A 259 -7.82 -10.42 12.85
C MET A 259 -7.78 -8.98 13.38
N TYR A 260 -8.52 -8.04 12.76
CA TYR A 260 -8.64 -6.66 13.25
C TYR A 260 -9.28 -6.60 14.63
N MET A 261 -10.33 -7.39 14.89
CA MET A 261 -10.96 -7.51 16.20
C MET A 261 -9.97 -7.95 17.27
N LYS A 262 -9.24 -9.05 17.02
CA LYS A 262 -8.26 -9.59 17.96
C LYS A 262 -7.19 -8.57 18.30
N LYS A 263 -6.67 -7.86 17.28
CA LYS A 263 -5.67 -6.81 17.46
C LYS A 263 -6.17 -5.66 18.33
N ASN A 264 -7.46 -5.34 18.27
CA ASN A 264 -8.09 -4.23 18.99
C ASN A 264 -8.94 -4.70 20.19
N GLN A 265 -8.86 -5.98 20.58
CA GLN A 265 -9.56 -6.57 21.74
C GLN A 265 -11.09 -6.49 21.66
N TYR A 266 -11.67 -6.58 20.45
CA TYR A 266 -13.10 -6.68 20.25
C TYR A 266 -13.56 -8.15 20.21
N THR A 267 -14.84 -8.38 20.54
CA THR A 267 -15.48 -9.70 20.56
C THR A 267 -16.81 -9.69 19.79
N LEU A 268 -17.26 -10.86 19.38
CA LEU A 268 -18.58 -11.08 18.77
C LEU A 268 -19.28 -12.23 19.48
N SER A 269 -20.61 -12.14 19.59
CA SER A 269 -21.43 -13.31 19.88
C SER A 269 -21.43 -14.28 18.68
N LYS A 270 -21.79 -15.56 18.91
CA LYS A 270 -21.92 -16.55 17.82
C LYS A 270 -22.93 -16.11 16.74
N GLU A 271 -24.01 -15.47 17.17
CA GLU A 271 -25.04 -14.97 16.28
C GLU A 271 -24.52 -13.81 15.41
N THR A 272 -23.81 -12.87 16.02
CA THR A 272 -23.19 -11.73 15.31
C THR A 272 -22.12 -12.22 14.34
N GLU A 273 -21.36 -13.26 14.69
CA GLU A 273 -20.38 -13.88 13.77
C GLU A 273 -21.05 -14.54 12.56
N ALA A 274 -22.17 -15.25 12.76
CA ALA A 274 -22.94 -15.83 11.67
C ALA A 274 -23.49 -14.76 10.72
N TYR A 275 -24.01 -13.65 11.28
CA TYR A 275 -24.43 -12.50 10.51
C TYR A 275 -23.28 -11.91 9.68
N LEU A 276 -22.12 -11.66 10.30
CA LEU A 276 -20.91 -11.15 9.65
C LEU A 276 -20.53 -12.00 8.43
N LYS A 277 -20.46 -13.33 8.61
CA LYS A 277 -20.13 -14.28 7.53
C LYS A 277 -21.13 -14.22 6.38
N THR A 278 -22.43 -14.15 6.69
CA THR A 278 -23.49 -14.04 5.67
C THR A 278 -23.33 -12.75 4.87
N ARG A 279 -23.03 -11.63 5.54
CA ARG A 279 -22.86 -10.32 4.89
C ARG A 279 -21.60 -10.25 4.00
N PHE A 280 -20.49 -10.84 4.42
CA PHE A 280 -19.30 -10.89 3.58
C PHE A 280 -19.49 -11.82 2.37
N ASN A 281 -20.18 -12.96 2.51
CA ASN A 281 -20.52 -13.81 1.37
C ASN A 281 -21.37 -13.03 0.35
N TYR A 282 -22.41 -12.33 0.82
CA TYR A 282 -23.23 -11.48 -0.03
C TYR A 282 -22.41 -10.40 -0.74
N ALA A 283 -21.49 -9.74 -0.02
CA ALA A 283 -20.63 -8.72 -0.60
C ALA A 283 -19.71 -9.25 -1.72
N VAL A 284 -19.18 -10.46 -1.55
CA VAL A 284 -18.34 -11.12 -2.57
C VAL A 284 -19.16 -11.53 -3.78
N GLU A 285 -20.38 -12.03 -3.60
CA GLU A 285 -21.28 -12.41 -4.70
C GLU A 285 -21.71 -11.21 -5.55
N HIS A 286 -21.86 -10.03 -4.92
CA HIS A 286 -22.34 -8.79 -5.58
C HIS A 286 -21.22 -7.76 -5.81
N LYS A 287 -19.95 -8.17 -5.72
CA LYS A 287 -18.80 -7.27 -5.88
C LYS A 287 -18.73 -6.67 -7.28
N ASN A 288 -18.24 -5.45 -7.37
CA ASN A 288 -17.84 -4.83 -8.63
C ASN A 288 -16.31 -4.97 -8.85
N ARG A 289 -15.81 -4.51 -9.99
CA ARG A 289 -14.39 -4.57 -10.34
C ARG A 289 -13.47 -3.87 -9.32
N ASN A 290 -13.97 -2.86 -8.61
CA ASN A 290 -13.22 -2.07 -7.64
C ASN A 290 -13.41 -2.59 -6.20
N PHE A 291 -13.80 -3.84 -6.03
CA PHE A 291 -14.00 -4.43 -4.71
C PHE A 291 -12.71 -4.37 -3.88
N GLY A 292 -12.79 -3.79 -2.70
CA GLY A 292 -11.64 -3.43 -1.88
C GLY A 292 -11.03 -4.57 -1.05
N ASN A 293 -11.57 -5.79 -1.12
CA ASN A 293 -11.03 -6.98 -0.43
C ASN A 293 -10.73 -6.71 1.06
N ALA A 294 -9.50 -6.90 1.53
CA ALA A 294 -9.13 -6.65 2.92
C ALA A 294 -9.35 -5.18 3.35
N ARG A 295 -9.23 -4.20 2.43
CA ARG A 295 -9.58 -2.80 2.72
C ARG A 295 -11.07 -2.66 3.01
N TYR A 296 -11.92 -3.42 2.29
CA TYR A 296 -13.37 -3.43 2.56
C TYR A 296 -13.66 -4.01 3.96
N ALA A 297 -13.06 -5.17 4.31
CA ALA A 297 -13.23 -5.75 5.65
C ALA A 297 -12.75 -4.80 6.76
N ARG A 298 -11.64 -4.11 6.56
CA ARG A 298 -11.14 -3.07 7.46
C ARG A 298 -12.12 -1.92 7.60
N ASN A 299 -12.64 -1.40 6.49
CA ASN A 299 -13.61 -0.29 6.51
C ASN A 299 -14.90 -0.66 7.24
N VAL A 300 -15.39 -1.91 7.06
CA VAL A 300 -16.54 -2.42 7.81
C VAL A 300 -16.21 -2.46 9.31
N PHE A 301 -15.04 -2.94 9.70
CA PHE A 301 -14.60 -2.97 11.09
C PHE A 301 -14.54 -1.56 11.71
N GLU A 302 -13.88 -0.61 11.05
CA GLU A 302 -13.75 0.76 11.53
C GLU A 302 -15.12 1.45 11.72
N LYS A 303 -16.06 1.21 10.80
CA LYS A 303 -17.42 1.74 10.91
C LYS A 303 -18.24 1.06 11.98
N SER A 304 -18.05 -0.24 12.18
CA SER A 304 -18.74 -0.96 13.27
C SER A 304 -18.30 -0.45 14.64
N ILE A 305 -17.02 -0.12 14.81
CA ILE A 305 -16.53 0.54 16.04
C ILE A 305 -17.17 1.91 16.22
N GLN A 306 -17.28 2.69 15.16
CA GLN A 306 -17.93 3.99 15.22
C GLN A 306 -19.42 3.87 15.58
N ALA A 307 -20.11 2.87 15.04
CA ALA A 307 -21.52 2.58 15.39
C ALA A 307 -21.66 2.17 16.86
N GLN A 308 -20.78 1.29 17.37
CA GLN A 308 -20.73 0.95 18.78
C GLN A 308 -20.53 2.18 19.66
N ALA A 309 -19.59 3.06 19.31
CA ALA A 309 -19.35 4.29 20.07
C ALA A 309 -20.60 5.18 20.12
N ASN A 310 -21.33 5.31 19.00
CA ASN A 310 -22.59 6.06 18.95
C ASN A 310 -23.69 5.41 19.80
N ARG A 311 -23.82 4.08 19.78
CA ARG A 311 -24.79 3.32 20.58
C ARG A 311 -24.53 3.50 22.07
N LEU A 312 -23.26 3.46 22.49
CA LEU A 312 -22.87 3.52 23.90
C LEU A 312 -22.73 4.96 24.43
N ALA A 313 -22.78 5.99 23.57
CA ALA A 313 -22.51 7.40 23.94
C ALA A 313 -23.37 7.95 25.09
N ASN A 314 -24.58 7.43 25.27
CA ASN A 314 -25.54 7.90 26.30
C ASN A 314 -25.65 6.90 27.50
N GLU A 315 -24.89 5.81 27.48
CA GLU A 315 -24.89 4.83 28.58
C GLU A 315 -23.98 5.33 29.72
N LYS A 316 -24.49 5.24 30.96
CA LYS A 316 -23.76 5.71 32.15
C LYS A 316 -22.86 4.63 32.76
N ASP A 317 -23.24 3.36 32.62
CA ASP A 317 -22.53 2.22 33.19
C ASP A 317 -21.97 1.35 32.05
N LEU A 318 -20.71 1.58 31.70
CA LEU A 318 -19.98 0.83 30.67
C LEU A 318 -19.05 -0.17 31.35
N ASP A 319 -19.44 -1.44 31.35
CA ASP A 319 -18.56 -2.53 31.74
C ASP A 319 -17.64 -2.95 30.59
N LYS A 320 -16.67 -3.82 30.90
CA LYS A 320 -15.68 -4.27 29.90
C LYS A 320 -16.35 -5.04 28.76
N GLU A 321 -17.41 -5.80 29.03
CA GLU A 321 -18.10 -6.61 28.04
C GLU A 321 -18.78 -5.73 27.01
N LYS A 322 -19.55 -4.72 27.43
CA LYS A 322 -20.17 -3.73 26.55
C LYS A 322 -19.15 -2.97 25.68
N LEU A 323 -17.99 -2.64 26.27
CA LEU A 323 -16.93 -1.92 25.55
C LEU A 323 -16.20 -2.77 24.52
N THR A 324 -16.22 -4.08 24.66
CA THR A 324 -15.52 -5.00 23.73
C THR A 324 -16.45 -5.68 22.72
N GLU A 325 -17.75 -5.84 23.02
CA GLU A 325 -18.68 -6.53 22.14
C GLU A 325 -19.21 -5.63 21.01
N LEU A 326 -19.05 -6.10 19.77
CA LEU A 326 -19.76 -5.56 18.61
C LEU A 326 -21.03 -6.35 18.37
N THR A 327 -22.16 -5.66 18.25
CA THR A 327 -23.48 -6.24 18.02
C THR A 327 -23.85 -6.30 16.54
N ILE A 328 -24.93 -7.02 16.21
CA ILE A 328 -25.48 -7.04 14.83
C ILE A 328 -25.84 -5.64 14.35
N GLU A 329 -26.32 -4.75 15.23
CA GLU A 329 -26.66 -3.37 14.87
C GLU A 329 -25.42 -2.59 14.47
N ASP A 330 -24.33 -2.70 15.23
CA ASP A 330 -23.06 -2.07 14.91
C ASP A 330 -22.53 -2.55 13.55
N LEU A 331 -22.67 -3.85 13.24
CA LEU A 331 -22.29 -4.42 11.94
C LEU A 331 -23.22 -3.94 10.80
N LYS A 332 -24.52 -3.78 11.02
CA LYS A 332 -25.44 -3.22 9.99
C LYS A 332 -24.96 -1.87 9.50
N ASP A 333 -24.59 -0.99 10.40
CA ASP A 333 -24.05 0.34 10.07
C ASP A 333 -22.68 0.22 9.37
N GLY A 334 -21.84 -0.72 9.81
CA GLY A 334 -20.59 -1.05 9.15
C GLY A 334 -20.75 -1.42 7.67
N PHE A 335 -21.76 -2.21 7.34
CA PHE A 335 -22.08 -2.63 5.98
C PHE A 335 -22.94 -1.62 5.18
N ALA A 336 -23.56 -0.63 5.79
CA ALA A 336 -24.44 0.33 5.13
C ALA A 336 -23.72 1.29 4.16
N SER A 337 -22.39 1.26 4.13
CA SER A 337 -21.58 2.09 3.24
C SER A 337 -21.73 1.65 1.77
N LYS A 338 -22.21 2.56 0.92
CA LYS A 338 -22.46 2.36 -0.52
C LYS A 338 -21.20 2.10 -1.39
N THR A 339 -20.04 1.95 -0.81
CA THR A 339 -18.79 1.74 -1.53
C THR A 339 -18.57 0.25 -1.79
N ASN A 340 -18.52 -0.13 -3.07
CA ASN A 340 -18.03 -1.43 -3.58
C ASN A 340 -19.04 -2.58 -3.76
N ILE A 341 -20.33 -2.37 -3.54
CA ILE A 341 -21.37 -3.36 -3.86
C ILE A 341 -22.32 -2.72 -4.88
N ARG A 342 -22.70 -3.43 -5.94
CA ARG A 342 -23.77 -2.98 -6.83
C ARG A 342 -25.07 -2.92 -6.04
N PRO A 343 -25.89 -1.87 -6.24
CA PRO A 343 -27.21 -1.78 -5.56
C PRO A 343 -28.10 -2.95 -5.95
#